data_a48fd048ae048034b2f17b36d481f680
#
_entry.id   a48fd048ae048034b2f17b36d481f680
#
_cell.length_a   1.000
_cell.length_b   1.000
_cell.length_c   1.000
_cell.angle_alpha   90.00
_cell.angle_beta   90.00
_cell.angle_gamma   90.00
#
_symmetry.space_group_name_H-M   'P 1'
#
loop_
_entity.id
_entity.type
_entity.pdbx_description
1 polymer ?
#
loop_
_entity_poly.entity_id
_entity_poly.type
_entity_poly.pdbx_seq_one_letter_code
_entity_poly.pdbx_strand_id
1 'polypeptide(L)'
;FRFLVIHTTNFTVSLYKETTFVDWKTAGSGTGKDYESFLITGYELFNDTMREKSVPYIWFYFTRTEDGFTASGDDFILDNQSSCNVQSQWQWANHTNSGKWGTSFEAYRLNRLYTPTGASDDFNYGESVIVTKNKLRGSGKSLSLYISSDTGKDMKLLGWAVQAIAQSKG
;
A
#
# COMPACT_ATOMS: atom_id res chain seq x y z
N PHE A 1 -5.16 7.27 21.75
CA PHE A 1 -6.32 8.05 21.31
C PHE A 1 -7.43 7.09 20.92
N ARG A 2 -8.65 7.30 21.41
CA ARG A 2 -9.83 6.50 21.04
C ARG A 2 -10.77 7.44 20.28
N PHE A 3 -11.16 7.07 19.07
CA PHE A 3 -12.14 7.83 18.30
C PHE A 3 -13.53 7.31 18.59
N LEU A 4 -14.44 8.22 18.91
CA LEU A 4 -15.86 7.95 19.01
C LEU A 4 -16.52 8.39 17.69
N VAL A 5 -17.20 7.48 17.03
CA VAL A 5 -18.01 7.81 15.85
C VAL A 5 -19.47 7.82 16.27
N ILE A 6 -20.12 8.98 16.12
CA ILE A 6 -21.54 9.15 16.40
C ILE A 6 -22.30 9.02 15.08
N HIS A 7 -23.15 8.02 14.99
CA HIS A 7 -24.01 7.83 13.83
C HIS A 7 -25.28 8.68 13.98
N THR A 8 -25.44 9.69 13.11
CA THR A 8 -26.53 10.68 13.22
C THR A 8 -27.92 10.12 12.94
N THR A 9 -28.02 9.02 12.21
CA THR A 9 -29.34 8.43 11.85
C THR A 9 -29.90 7.52 12.94
N ASN A 10 -29.05 6.83 13.70
CA ASN A 10 -29.48 5.84 14.70
C ASN A 10 -29.06 6.18 16.12
N PHE A 11 -28.43 7.32 16.33
CA PHE A 11 -27.89 7.78 17.63
C PHE A 11 -27.03 6.74 18.36
N THR A 12 -26.38 5.85 17.60
CA THR A 12 -25.46 4.86 18.15
C THR A 12 -24.05 5.42 18.24
N VAL A 13 -23.42 5.17 19.35
CA VAL A 13 -22.01 5.53 19.58
C VAL A 13 -21.20 4.26 19.41
N SER A 14 -20.32 4.25 18.41
CA SER A 14 -19.41 3.14 18.17
C SER A 14 -17.99 3.53 18.56
N LEU A 15 -17.32 2.63 19.29
CA LEU A 15 -15.91 2.79 19.61
C LEU A 15 -15.08 2.24 18.44
N TYR A 16 -14.22 3.08 17.85
CA TYR A 16 -13.25 2.62 16.88
C TYR A 16 -12.25 1.67 17.56
N LYS A 17 -12.13 0.46 17.04
CA LYS A 17 -11.12 -0.51 17.46
C LYS A 17 -10.08 -0.63 16.36
N GLU A 18 -8.82 -0.43 16.70
CA GLU A 18 -7.67 -0.56 15.78
C GLU A 18 -7.54 -1.96 15.16
N THR A 19 -8.18 -2.95 15.75
CA THR A 19 -8.14 -4.36 15.29
C THR A 19 -9.24 -4.73 14.31
N THR A 20 -10.13 -3.80 13.97
CA THR A 20 -11.18 -4.05 12.97
C THR A 20 -10.88 -3.23 11.73
N PHE A 21 -10.44 -3.90 10.67
CA PHE A 21 -10.21 -3.30 9.35
C PHE A 21 -11.52 -2.98 8.60
N VAL A 22 -12.60 -2.80 9.33
CA VAL A 22 -13.94 -2.62 8.81
C VAL A 22 -14.44 -1.26 9.28
N ASP A 23 -14.51 -0.30 8.39
CA ASP A 23 -14.86 1.08 8.73
C ASP A 23 -16.33 1.28 9.05
N TRP A 24 -17.20 0.41 8.58
CA TRP A 24 -18.63 0.58 8.75
C TRP A 24 -19.36 -0.73 9.07
N LYS A 25 -20.01 -0.75 10.21
CA LYS A 25 -20.86 -1.86 10.61
C LYS A 25 -22.32 -1.46 10.48
N THR A 26 -23.04 -2.06 9.54
CA THR A 26 -24.49 -1.84 9.44
C THR A 26 -25.17 -2.39 10.67
N ALA A 27 -25.98 -1.58 11.35
CA ALA A 27 -26.69 -2.01 12.54
C ALA A 27 -27.53 -3.27 12.23
N GLY A 28 -27.27 -4.35 12.95
CA GLY A 28 -28.00 -5.61 12.87
C GLY A 28 -27.41 -6.69 11.96
N SER A 29 -26.45 -6.39 11.07
CA SER A 29 -25.91 -7.42 10.17
C SER A 29 -24.63 -8.10 10.67
N GLY A 30 -23.95 -7.54 11.66
CA GLY A 30 -22.66 -8.07 12.14
C GLY A 30 -21.49 -7.94 11.16
N THR A 31 -21.78 -7.67 9.89
CA THR A 31 -20.79 -7.49 8.82
C THR A 31 -20.50 -6.01 8.63
N GLY A 32 -19.24 -5.67 8.62
CA GLY A 32 -18.78 -4.33 8.26
C GLY A 32 -18.55 -4.22 6.76
N LYS A 33 -18.28 -3.00 6.29
CA LYS A 33 -17.88 -2.74 4.92
C LYS A 33 -16.41 -2.33 4.92
N ASP A 34 -15.61 -3.08 4.17
CA ASP A 34 -14.21 -2.77 3.99
C ASP A 34 -14.05 -1.68 2.92
N TYR A 35 -13.08 -0.83 3.14
CA TYR A 35 -12.71 0.22 2.20
C TYR A 35 -11.24 0.08 1.82
N GLU A 36 -10.93 0.49 0.62
CA GLU A 36 -9.57 0.70 0.17
C GLU A 36 -9.00 1.95 0.85
N SER A 37 -7.84 1.81 1.47
CA SER A 37 -7.08 2.97 1.98
C SER A 37 -6.16 3.47 0.88
N PHE A 38 -6.07 4.79 0.70
CA PHE A 38 -5.18 5.34 -0.31
C PHE A 38 -4.49 6.64 0.11
N LEU A 39 -3.36 6.88 -0.50
CA LEU A 39 -2.55 8.09 -0.39
C LEU A 39 -2.14 8.54 -1.78
N ILE A 40 -2.30 9.83 -2.07
CA ILE A 40 -1.74 10.46 -3.26
C ILE A 40 -0.64 11.41 -2.82
N THR A 41 0.58 11.23 -3.33
CA THR A 41 1.68 12.16 -3.06
C THR A 41 1.51 13.46 -3.84
N GLY A 42 2.16 14.52 -3.35
CA GLY A 42 2.37 15.72 -4.18
C GLY A 42 3.25 15.43 -5.40
N TYR A 43 3.43 16.44 -6.23
CA TYR A 43 4.32 16.38 -7.39
C TYR A 43 5.77 16.61 -6.96
N GLU A 44 6.57 15.57 -7.02
CA GLU A 44 8.00 15.62 -6.68
C GLU A 44 8.82 16.07 -7.90
N LEU A 45 9.52 17.18 -7.76
CA LEU A 45 10.33 17.79 -8.82
C LEU A 45 11.81 17.42 -8.74
N PHE A 46 12.24 16.76 -7.68
CA PHE A 46 13.65 16.36 -7.46
C PHE A 46 14.65 17.52 -7.53
N ASN A 47 14.25 18.69 -7.03
CA ASN A 47 15.01 19.95 -7.05
C ASN A 47 15.43 20.44 -8.46
N ASP A 48 14.80 19.94 -9.52
CA ASP A 48 15.06 20.35 -10.89
C ASP A 48 13.74 20.44 -11.68
N THR A 49 13.32 21.64 -12.00
CA THR A 49 12.08 21.92 -12.73
C THR A 49 12.26 21.92 -14.25
N MET A 50 13.50 21.98 -14.72
CA MET A 50 13.78 22.23 -16.14
C MET A 50 13.91 20.93 -16.96
N ARG A 51 14.58 19.93 -16.40
CA ARG A 51 14.91 18.70 -17.11
C ARG A 51 13.87 17.60 -16.86
N GLU A 52 13.63 16.80 -17.86
CA GLU A 52 12.91 15.54 -17.69
C GLU A 52 13.77 14.55 -16.91
N LYS A 53 13.12 13.74 -16.10
CA LYS A 53 13.75 12.70 -15.29
C LYS A 53 13.06 11.38 -15.51
N SER A 54 13.80 10.33 -15.28
CA SER A 54 13.28 8.98 -15.15
C SER A 54 13.67 8.40 -13.79
N VAL A 55 12.81 7.58 -13.25
CA VAL A 55 13.06 6.82 -12.02
C VAL A 55 12.97 5.34 -12.39
N PRO A 56 14.11 4.68 -12.67
CA PRO A 56 14.07 3.28 -13.10
C PRO A 56 13.59 2.34 -12.00
N TYR A 57 13.86 2.68 -10.74
CA TYR A 57 13.48 1.88 -9.59
C TYR A 57 13.02 2.77 -8.43
N ILE A 58 12.06 2.22 -7.67
CA ILE A 58 11.57 2.76 -6.40
C ILE A 58 11.67 1.67 -5.34
N TRP A 59 12.15 2.03 -4.17
CA TRP A 59 12.19 1.16 -3.00
C TRP A 59 11.09 1.59 -2.04
N PHE A 60 10.31 0.63 -1.57
CA PHE A 60 9.32 0.83 -0.52
C PHE A 60 9.76 0.10 0.74
N TYR A 61 9.49 0.73 1.87
CA TYR A 61 9.79 0.22 3.20
C TYR A 61 8.46 0.05 3.94
N PHE A 62 8.18 -1.19 4.37
CA PHE A 62 6.96 -1.53 5.06
C PHE A 62 7.26 -2.13 6.42
N THR A 63 6.37 -1.90 7.39
CA THR A 63 6.30 -2.76 8.55
C THR A 63 5.37 -3.93 8.20
N ARG A 64 5.82 -5.14 8.48
CA ARG A 64 5.01 -6.33 8.34
C ARG A 64 3.81 -6.26 9.29
N THR A 65 2.64 -6.68 8.83
CA THR A 65 1.41 -6.77 9.63
C THR A 65 0.98 -8.22 9.89
N GLU A 66 1.41 -9.13 9.04
CA GLU A 66 1.14 -10.54 9.23
C GLU A 66 1.78 -11.02 10.54
N ASP A 67 0.99 -11.61 11.42
CA ASP A 67 1.39 -12.05 12.77
C ASP A 67 1.06 -13.51 13.07
N GLY A 68 0.43 -14.21 12.13
CA GLY A 68 0.07 -15.60 12.28
C GLY A 68 -0.58 -16.18 11.03
N PHE A 69 -1.16 -17.33 11.20
CA PHE A 69 -1.98 -17.97 10.18
C PHE A 69 -3.14 -18.75 10.82
N THR A 70 -4.24 -18.81 10.09
CA THR A 70 -5.41 -19.62 10.48
C THR A 70 -5.57 -20.78 9.50
N ALA A 71 -5.71 -22.00 10.04
CA ALA A 71 -6.00 -23.16 9.22
C ALA A 71 -7.41 -23.08 8.64
N SER A 72 -7.56 -23.30 7.35
CA SER A 72 -8.84 -23.31 6.65
C SER A 72 -8.92 -24.53 5.73
N GLY A 73 -9.44 -25.65 6.25
CA GLY A 73 -9.37 -26.94 5.55
C GLY A 73 -7.95 -27.43 5.41
N ASP A 74 -7.52 -27.68 4.18
CA ASP A 74 -6.15 -28.09 3.83
C ASP A 74 -5.22 -26.88 3.57
N ASP A 75 -5.75 -25.65 3.63
CA ASP A 75 -5.01 -24.42 3.37
C ASP A 75 -4.72 -23.64 4.65
N PHE A 76 -3.68 -22.83 4.60
CA PHE A 76 -3.32 -21.89 5.65
C PHE A 76 -3.46 -20.47 5.13
N ILE A 77 -4.28 -19.67 5.82
CA ILE A 77 -4.52 -18.27 5.47
C ILE A 77 -3.73 -17.41 6.44
N LEU A 78 -2.93 -16.49 5.89
CA LEU A 78 -2.19 -15.52 6.69
C LEU A 78 -3.16 -14.57 7.40
N ASP A 79 -2.93 -14.38 8.70
CA ASP A 79 -3.67 -13.39 9.48
C ASP A 79 -3.10 -11.99 9.21
N ASN A 80 -3.95 -10.97 9.24
CA ASN A 80 -3.60 -9.55 9.07
C ASN A 80 -2.75 -9.26 7.82
N GLN A 81 -3.15 -9.83 6.69
CA GLN A 81 -2.43 -9.64 5.42
C GLN A 81 -2.24 -8.16 5.06
N SER A 82 -1.02 -7.83 4.64
CA SER A 82 -0.73 -6.54 4.03
C SER A 82 -0.90 -6.55 2.52
N SER A 83 -1.24 -5.39 1.97
CA SER A 83 -1.14 -5.14 0.53
C SER A 83 -0.71 -3.70 0.27
N CYS A 84 -0.08 -3.48 -0.86
CA CYS A 84 0.22 -2.14 -1.34
C CYS A 84 0.31 -2.15 -2.86
N ASN A 85 -0.63 -1.45 -3.48
CA ASN A 85 -0.66 -1.21 -4.92
C ASN A 85 -0.20 0.21 -5.21
N VAL A 86 0.60 0.37 -6.25
CA VAL A 86 1.16 1.67 -6.60
C VAL A 86 0.96 1.97 -8.08
N GLN A 87 0.53 3.19 -8.36
CA GLN A 87 0.51 3.78 -9.70
C GLN A 87 1.38 5.03 -9.71
N SER A 88 2.05 5.28 -10.80
CA SER A 88 2.83 6.49 -11.02
C SER A 88 2.19 7.39 -12.06
N GLN A 89 2.29 8.70 -11.84
CA GLN A 89 1.89 9.70 -12.80
C GLN A 89 3.06 10.65 -13.06
N TRP A 90 3.42 10.79 -14.33
CA TRP A 90 4.41 11.75 -14.77
C TRP A 90 3.74 12.98 -15.37
N GLN A 91 4.20 14.14 -15.00
CA GLN A 91 3.70 15.42 -15.50
C GLN A 91 4.78 16.16 -16.29
N TRP A 92 4.33 17.03 -17.18
CA TRP A 92 5.17 17.85 -18.04
C TRP A 92 6.21 17.04 -18.82
N ALA A 93 5.77 15.92 -19.33
CA ALA A 93 6.55 15.07 -20.22
C ALA A 93 6.22 15.37 -21.68
N ASN A 94 7.18 15.15 -22.56
CA ASN A 94 7.02 15.35 -24.00
C ASN A 94 6.38 14.11 -24.69
N HIS A 95 5.44 13.44 -24.02
CA HIS A 95 4.75 12.29 -24.58
C HIS A 95 3.26 12.28 -24.23
N THR A 96 2.49 11.47 -24.96
CA THR A 96 1.01 11.43 -24.88
C THR A 96 0.46 10.91 -23.55
N ASN A 97 1.28 10.28 -22.74
CA ASN A 97 0.90 9.74 -21.42
C ASN A 97 1.19 10.70 -20.26
N SER A 98 1.67 11.92 -20.56
CA SER A 98 1.83 12.96 -19.52
C SER A 98 0.51 13.24 -18.82
N GLY A 99 0.51 13.26 -17.50
CA GLY A 99 -0.68 13.50 -16.70
C GLY A 99 -1.64 12.32 -16.57
N LYS A 100 -1.26 11.13 -17.04
CA LYS A 100 -2.07 9.91 -16.88
C LYS A 100 -1.44 8.99 -15.82
N TRP A 101 -2.30 8.35 -15.05
CA TRP A 101 -1.88 7.30 -14.14
C TRP A 101 -1.43 6.07 -14.93
N GLY A 102 -0.26 5.56 -14.56
CA GLY A 102 0.29 4.34 -15.14
C GLY A 102 -0.45 3.09 -14.65
N THR A 103 -0.03 1.93 -15.17
CA THR A 103 -0.54 0.65 -14.70
C THR A 103 -0.14 0.41 -13.25
N SER A 104 -1.09 -0.05 -12.44
CA SER A 104 -0.84 -0.45 -11.05
C SER A 104 0.11 -1.64 -10.98
N PHE A 105 0.97 -1.65 -9.98
CA PHE A 105 1.80 -2.78 -9.62
C PHE A 105 1.76 -3.01 -8.11
N GLU A 106 1.87 -4.26 -7.70
CA GLU A 106 1.95 -4.63 -6.30
C GLU A 106 3.34 -4.31 -5.76
N ALA A 107 3.40 -3.40 -4.78
CA ALA A 107 4.63 -2.97 -4.14
C ALA A 107 4.96 -3.79 -2.89
N TYR A 108 3.96 -4.21 -2.13
CA TYR A 108 4.17 -5.07 -0.98
C TYR A 108 4.34 -6.52 -1.41
N ARG A 109 5.40 -7.16 -0.97
CA ARG A 109 5.65 -8.58 -1.21
C ARG A 109 6.35 -9.18 -0.01
N LEU A 110 5.74 -10.15 0.60
CA LEU A 110 6.38 -10.96 1.63
C LEU A 110 7.36 -11.92 0.95
N ASN A 111 8.67 -11.69 1.12
CA ASN A 111 9.72 -12.39 0.38
C ASN A 111 9.89 -13.86 0.75
N ARG A 112 9.34 -14.29 1.88
CA ARG A 112 9.38 -15.67 2.32
C ARG A 112 8.04 -16.03 2.92
N LEU A 113 7.28 -16.77 2.16
CA LEU A 113 6.14 -17.50 2.69
C LEU A 113 6.70 -18.79 3.30
N TYR A 114 6.66 -18.87 4.62
CA TYR A 114 6.76 -20.15 5.29
C TYR A 114 5.41 -20.83 5.12
N THR A 115 5.40 -22.00 4.50
CA THR A 115 4.19 -22.83 4.45
C THR A 115 4.22 -23.72 5.69
N PRO A 116 3.35 -23.49 6.67
CA PRO A 116 3.31 -24.33 7.85
C PRO A 116 2.92 -25.75 7.46
N THR A 117 3.56 -26.74 8.07
CA THR A 117 3.25 -28.16 7.88
C THR A 117 2.25 -28.68 8.91
N GLY A 118 1.93 -27.85 9.92
CA GLY A 118 0.95 -28.17 10.95
C GLY A 118 0.50 -26.93 11.70
N ALA A 119 -0.66 -27.00 12.34
CA ALA A 119 -1.25 -25.90 13.09
C ALA A 119 -0.45 -25.44 14.33
N SER A 120 0.56 -26.20 14.74
CA SER A 120 1.47 -25.87 15.85
C SER A 120 2.81 -25.32 15.40
N ASP A 121 3.01 -25.11 14.10
CA ASP A 121 4.26 -24.58 13.59
C ASP A 121 4.39 -23.10 13.91
N ASP A 122 5.54 -22.71 14.42
CA ASP A 122 5.84 -21.30 14.64
C ASP A 122 6.01 -20.60 13.29
N PHE A 123 5.31 -19.49 13.14
CA PHE A 123 5.40 -18.68 11.94
C PHE A 123 6.59 -17.72 12.06
N ASN A 124 7.69 -18.05 11.43
CA ASN A 124 8.88 -17.19 11.39
C ASN A 124 8.91 -16.39 10.09
N TYR A 125 8.54 -15.13 10.18
CA TYR A 125 8.52 -14.20 9.05
C TYR A 125 9.88 -13.58 8.72
N GLY A 126 10.89 -13.80 9.54
CA GLY A 126 12.16 -13.09 9.45
C GLY A 126 12.03 -11.64 9.95
N GLU A 127 12.47 -10.69 9.17
CA GLU A 127 12.56 -9.29 9.60
C GLU A 127 11.20 -8.59 9.68
N SER A 128 11.04 -7.69 10.65
CA SER A 128 9.83 -6.89 10.82
C SER A 128 9.68 -5.80 9.76
N VAL A 129 10.77 -5.38 9.14
CA VAL A 129 10.79 -4.40 8.06
C VAL A 129 11.01 -5.10 6.73
N ILE A 130 10.08 -4.90 5.83
CA ILE A 130 10.13 -5.44 4.47
C ILE A 130 10.54 -4.34 3.52
N VAL A 131 11.59 -4.60 2.75
CA VAL A 131 12.09 -3.68 1.72
C VAL A 131 11.86 -4.31 0.36
N THR A 132 11.11 -3.62 -0.50
CA THR A 132 10.84 -4.08 -1.85
C THR A 132 11.39 -3.11 -2.89
N LYS A 133 12.03 -3.65 -3.92
CA LYS A 133 12.51 -2.89 -5.08
C LYS A 133 11.56 -3.13 -6.25
N ASN A 134 11.00 -2.06 -6.77
CA ASN A 134 10.04 -2.10 -7.85
C ASN A 134 10.51 -1.28 -9.03
N LYS A 135 10.24 -1.78 -10.25
CA LYS A 135 10.55 -1.06 -11.46
C LYS A 135 9.48 -0.01 -11.71
N LEU A 136 9.90 1.24 -11.86
CA LEU A 136 9.03 2.33 -12.26
C LEU A 136 9.27 2.64 -13.74
N ARG A 137 8.18 2.89 -14.48
CA ARG A 137 8.26 3.22 -15.92
C ARG A 137 7.81 4.65 -16.15
N GLY A 138 8.33 5.24 -17.22
CA GLY A 138 7.99 6.58 -17.64
C GLY A 138 9.05 7.61 -17.29
N SER A 139 8.80 8.83 -17.75
CA SER A 139 9.64 10.00 -17.52
C SER A 139 8.78 11.26 -17.54
N GLY A 140 9.29 12.32 -16.95
CA GLY A 140 8.65 13.62 -16.91
C GLY A 140 9.42 14.58 -16.03
N LYS A 141 8.93 15.79 -15.85
CA LYS A 141 9.56 16.78 -14.97
C LYS A 141 9.16 16.57 -13.52
N SER A 142 7.96 16.05 -13.27
CA SER A 142 7.50 15.72 -11.93
C SER A 142 6.86 14.34 -11.87
N LEU A 143 6.95 13.72 -10.69
CA LEU A 143 6.39 12.42 -10.36
C LEU A 143 5.37 12.56 -9.23
N SER A 144 4.23 11.93 -9.38
CA SER A 144 3.26 11.70 -8.30
C SER A 144 2.96 10.21 -8.21
N LEU A 145 2.73 9.73 -6.99
CA LEU A 145 2.38 8.33 -6.71
C LEU A 145 0.98 8.26 -6.13
N TYR A 146 0.20 7.32 -6.60
CA TYR A 146 -1.03 6.84 -5.98
C TYR A 146 -0.70 5.50 -5.33
N ILE A 147 -0.88 5.42 -4.02
CA ILE A 147 -0.54 4.27 -3.19
C ILE A 147 -1.82 3.83 -2.50
N SER A 148 -2.20 2.58 -2.65
CA SER A 148 -3.43 2.05 -2.06
C SER A 148 -3.25 0.65 -1.50
N SER A 149 -4.09 0.28 -0.52
CA SER A 149 -4.25 -1.10 -0.07
C SER A 149 -5.38 -1.79 -0.85
N ASP A 150 -5.40 -3.11 -0.85
CA ASP A 150 -6.60 -3.85 -1.23
C ASP A 150 -7.66 -3.73 -0.12
N THR A 151 -8.92 -3.86 -0.51
CA THR A 151 -10.03 -3.93 0.43
C THR A 151 -9.84 -5.09 1.41
N GLY A 152 -9.99 -4.82 2.71
CA GLY A 152 -9.86 -5.81 3.77
C GLY A 152 -8.42 -6.22 4.12
N LYS A 153 -7.42 -5.52 3.58
CA LYS A 153 -6.01 -5.72 3.93
C LYS A 153 -5.41 -4.49 4.59
N ASP A 154 -4.43 -4.71 5.44
CA ASP A 154 -3.70 -3.63 6.11
C ASP A 154 -2.58 -3.06 5.23
N MET A 155 -2.07 -1.89 5.58
CA MET A 155 -0.91 -1.29 4.95
C MET A 155 -0.16 -0.41 5.95
N LYS A 156 1.05 -0.82 6.32
CA LYS A 156 1.95 -0.02 7.17
C LYS A 156 3.18 0.41 6.39
N LEU A 157 3.03 1.51 5.66
CA LEU A 157 4.09 2.09 4.86
C LEU A 157 4.97 3.01 5.73
N LEU A 158 6.26 2.71 5.82
CA LEU A 158 7.26 3.54 6.53
C LEU A 158 7.78 4.66 5.63
N GLY A 159 7.86 4.42 4.32
CA GLY A 159 8.34 5.38 3.37
C GLY A 159 8.79 4.75 2.07
N TRP A 160 9.34 5.58 1.21
CA TRP A 160 9.92 5.15 -0.08
C TRP A 160 11.18 5.93 -0.40
N ALA A 161 12.02 5.35 -1.25
CA ALA A 161 13.19 6.00 -1.81
C ALA A 161 13.20 5.85 -3.33
N VAL A 162 13.60 6.90 -4.03
CA VAL A 162 13.72 6.92 -5.48
C VAL A 162 15.10 7.39 -5.90
N GLN A 163 15.58 6.85 -7.02
CA GLN A 163 16.78 7.35 -7.68
C GLN A 163 16.35 8.01 -8.98
N ALA A 164 16.26 9.34 -8.97
CA ALA A 164 15.93 10.11 -10.16
C ALA A 164 17.18 10.32 -11.03
N ILE A 165 17.04 10.07 -12.31
CA ILE A 165 18.08 10.29 -13.32
C ILE A 165 17.60 11.39 -14.25
N ALA A 166 18.29 12.52 -14.24
CA ALA A 166 18.00 13.60 -15.18
C ALA A 166 18.43 13.20 -16.59
N GLN A 167 17.53 13.40 -17.54
CA GLN A 167 17.85 13.18 -18.94
C GLN A 167 18.62 14.39 -19.47
N SER A 168 19.77 14.15 -20.11
CA SER A 168 20.43 15.19 -20.87
C SER A 168 19.59 15.51 -22.09
N LYS A 169 19.26 16.77 -22.31
CA LYS A 169 18.75 17.17 -23.63
C LYS A 169 19.82 16.86 -24.66
N GLY A 170 19.56 15.96 -25.59
CA GLY A 170 20.27 15.91 -26.85
C GLY A 170 19.99 17.19 -27.64
#